data_9e5734b029b9d1d85f7a148dd0a3d35c
#
_entry.id   9e5734b029b9d1d85f7a148dd0a3d35c
#
_cell.length_a   1.000
_cell.length_b   1.000
_cell.length_c   1.000
_cell.angle_alpha   90.00
_cell.angle_beta   90.00
_cell.angle_gamma   90.00
#
_symmetry.space_group_name_H-M   'P 1'
#
loop_
_entity.id
_entity.type
_entity.pdbx_description
1 polymer ?
#
loop_
_entity_poly.entity_id
_entity_poly.type
_entity_poly.pdbx_seq_one_letter_code
_entity_poly.pdbx_strand_id
1 'polypeptide(L)'
;MKTDENHLYRCRKSDFYSKTPRGSCAIALPREEIEVALVDINERRLSYITRIAQRIFAENGIPIERITATTDRRAVLGGSQYIFISILVGDIEAIRKDIEIPLRYGVDQCIGDTIGPGGIFRALRTAPVILDICRDIAELCPEAFVFNYTNPMSILCWVVKEVHPSLRFYSLCHSVQHTAKQIAEYMGWPLEDLEYWVAGINHQAWFLELRLRGRDVYPLLREKAWDPEIAEKDTTRVEMLKHLGYFVTESSGHNSEYNPWFRKRPDLLQRFTPGVGWNGETGFILKLYGKDRESYEQELERIASGAEPLSYEESEEYGMKIIYALEGGGIFRANINLPNRGTITNLPPQCIVEVPCFVEKGRIRPAFVGDLPLQLAALNRMVVQSQEMAVRGILEKCRDYIYYALYYDPLTAAVLSLDEIKRMVDDMFEAEREYLPNEWYHS
;
A
#
# COMPACT_ATOMS: atom_id res chain seq x y z
N MET A 1 -18.15 -14.31 -8.42
CA MET A 1 -17.14 -13.48 -7.73
C MET A 1 -17.88 -12.38 -6.97
N LYS A 2 -17.91 -12.43 -5.64
CA LYS A 2 -18.44 -11.32 -4.84
C LYS A 2 -17.32 -10.29 -4.67
N THR A 3 -17.48 -9.12 -5.30
CA THR A 3 -16.53 -8.00 -5.20
C THR A 3 -17.18 -6.89 -4.38
N ASP A 4 -16.64 -6.62 -3.20
CA ASP A 4 -17.00 -5.44 -2.39
C ASP A 4 -15.82 -4.47 -2.36
N GLU A 5 -16.09 -3.20 -2.68
CA GLU A 5 -15.18 -2.03 -2.66
C GLU A 5 -14.29 -1.80 -3.89
N ASN A 6 -14.75 -0.93 -4.79
CA ASN A 6 -13.93 -0.38 -5.87
C ASN A 6 -14.11 1.15 -5.90
N HIS A 7 -13.06 1.90 -5.59
CA HIS A 7 -13.04 3.36 -5.79
C HIS A 7 -12.09 3.72 -6.94
N LEU A 8 -12.63 4.36 -7.96
CA LEU A 8 -11.87 4.90 -9.07
C LEU A 8 -12.16 6.40 -9.17
N TYR A 9 -11.11 7.22 -9.13
CA TYR A 9 -11.22 8.67 -9.20
C TYR A 9 -10.54 9.21 -10.46
N ARG A 10 -11.20 10.17 -11.14
CA ARG A 10 -10.70 10.81 -12.37
C ARG A 10 -10.51 12.31 -12.17
N CYS A 11 -9.45 12.88 -12.73
CA CYS A 11 -9.21 14.32 -12.81
C CYS A 11 -8.75 14.76 -14.21
N ARG A 12 -9.29 15.89 -14.76
CA ARG A 12 -8.86 16.55 -16.01
C ARG A 12 -8.23 17.92 -15.74
N LYS A 13 -7.43 18.45 -16.67
CA LYS A 13 -6.42 19.52 -16.62
C LYS A 13 -6.97 20.97 -16.62
N SER A 14 -6.36 21.95 -16.04
CA SER A 14 -5.26 22.89 -16.29
C SER A 14 -5.08 23.99 -15.20
N ASP A 15 -3.97 24.67 -15.26
CA ASP A 15 -3.34 25.84 -14.59
C ASP A 15 -3.68 26.26 -13.15
N PHE A 16 -2.60 26.37 -12.35
CA PHE A 16 -2.61 26.51 -10.89
C PHE A 16 -1.96 27.76 -10.34
N TYR A 17 -2.63 28.50 -9.46
CA TYR A 17 -2.05 29.24 -8.31
C TYR A 17 -3.11 29.94 -7.45
N SER A 18 -3.10 29.75 -6.12
CA SER A 18 -3.55 30.77 -5.16
C SER A 18 -2.84 30.62 -3.81
N LYS A 19 -2.40 31.76 -3.24
CA LYS A 19 -1.81 31.86 -1.90
C LYS A 19 -2.92 31.97 -0.86
N THR A 20 -2.90 31.11 0.17
CA THR A 20 -3.66 31.31 1.40
C THR A 20 -2.78 31.85 2.52
N PRO A 21 -3.32 32.69 3.45
CA PRO A 21 -2.53 33.46 4.42
C PRO A 21 -2.21 32.69 5.71
N ARG A 22 -1.84 31.47 5.66
CA ARG A 22 -1.24 30.71 6.78
C ARG A 22 -0.58 29.45 6.24
N GLY A 23 0.68 29.50 5.89
CA GLY A 23 1.69 28.42 5.89
C GLY A 23 1.36 27.00 5.50
N SER A 24 0.12 26.63 5.25
CA SER A 24 -0.32 25.35 4.75
C SER A 24 -0.35 25.39 3.23
N CYS A 25 0.44 24.54 2.60
CA CYS A 25 0.43 24.32 1.16
C CYS A 25 -0.87 23.61 0.77
N ALA A 26 -2.00 24.35 0.79
CA ALA A 26 -3.21 23.87 0.15
C ALA A 26 -2.89 23.80 -1.33
N ILE A 27 -2.80 22.59 -1.88
CA ILE A 27 -2.57 22.37 -3.30
C ILE A 27 -3.82 22.89 -4.03
N ALA A 28 -3.72 24.09 -4.57
CA ALA A 28 -4.76 24.68 -5.37
C ALA A 28 -4.67 24.10 -6.78
N LEU A 29 -5.48 23.07 -7.04
CA LEU A 29 -5.85 22.74 -8.42
C LEU A 29 -6.69 23.89 -8.99
N PRO A 30 -6.57 24.29 -10.27
CA PRO A 30 -7.44 25.32 -10.82
C PRO A 30 -8.87 24.88 -10.63
N ARG A 31 -9.60 25.65 -9.84
CA ARG A 31 -11.00 25.36 -9.53
C ARG A 31 -11.88 25.26 -10.78
N GLU A 32 -11.42 25.88 -11.86
CA GLU A 32 -12.17 26.06 -13.11
C GLU A 32 -12.11 24.86 -14.07
N GLU A 33 -11.21 23.89 -13.83
CA GLU A 33 -10.96 22.79 -14.79
C GLU A 33 -10.93 21.38 -14.17
N ILE A 34 -11.17 21.24 -12.86
CA ILE A 34 -11.24 19.94 -12.22
C ILE A 34 -12.56 19.25 -12.60
N GLU A 35 -12.49 18.09 -13.21
CA GLU A 35 -13.59 17.15 -13.31
C GLU A 35 -13.25 15.89 -12.52
N VAL A 36 -14.16 15.41 -11.69
CA VAL A 36 -13.99 14.22 -10.87
C VAL A 36 -15.04 13.18 -11.26
N ALA A 37 -14.58 11.98 -11.56
CA ALA A 37 -15.47 10.83 -11.70
C ALA A 37 -15.25 9.89 -10.52
N LEU A 38 -16.32 9.54 -9.84
CA LEU A 38 -16.37 8.59 -8.74
C LEU A 38 -16.99 7.29 -9.26
N VAL A 39 -16.28 6.19 -9.04
CA VAL A 39 -16.75 4.86 -9.47
C VAL A 39 -16.70 3.91 -8.30
N ASP A 40 -17.82 3.29 -7.99
CA ASP A 40 -17.93 2.20 -7.02
C ASP A 40 -19.02 1.24 -7.48
N ILE A 41 -18.79 -0.07 -7.36
CA ILE A 41 -19.80 -1.09 -7.66
C ILE A 41 -20.93 -1.13 -6.62
N ASN A 42 -20.71 -0.56 -5.43
CA ASN A 42 -21.71 -0.42 -4.38
C ASN A 42 -22.38 0.95 -4.47
N GLU A 43 -23.62 0.96 -5.01
CA GLU A 43 -24.41 2.19 -5.20
C GLU A 43 -24.60 2.99 -3.91
N ARG A 44 -24.76 2.33 -2.77
CA ARG A 44 -24.97 3.01 -1.48
C ARG A 44 -23.74 3.77 -1.05
N ARG A 45 -22.55 3.16 -1.11
CA ARG A 45 -21.28 3.85 -0.83
C ARG A 45 -21.01 4.96 -1.84
N LEU A 46 -21.23 4.69 -3.12
CA LEU A 46 -21.12 5.69 -4.17
C LEU A 46 -21.96 6.92 -3.86
N SER A 47 -23.19 6.74 -3.38
CA SER A 47 -24.08 7.84 -2.97
C SER A 47 -23.47 8.67 -1.83
N TYR A 48 -22.91 8.04 -0.78
CA TYR A 48 -22.28 8.78 0.32
C TYR A 48 -21.08 9.58 -0.16
N ILE A 49 -20.14 8.94 -0.87
CA ILE A 49 -18.93 9.61 -1.37
C ILE A 49 -19.28 10.72 -2.35
N THR A 50 -20.28 10.54 -3.19
CA THR A 50 -20.75 11.58 -4.13
C THR A 50 -21.26 12.81 -3.36
N ARG A 51 -22.10 12.62 -2.36
CA ARG A 51 -22.61 13.73 -1.53
C ARG A 51 -21.51 14.44 -0.75
N ILE A 52 -20.53 13.70 -0.22
CA ILE A 52 -19.35 14.27 0.43
C ILE A 52 -18.53 15.09 -0.57
N ALA A 53 -18.24 14.56 -1.76
CA ALA A 53 -17.54 15.28 -2.81
C ALA A 53 -18.27 16.56 -3.25
N GLN A 54 -19.59 16.49 -3.40
CA GLN A 54 -20.45 17.65 -3.71
C GLN A 54 -20.35 18.73 -2.62
N ARG A 55 -20.34 18.34 -1.34
CA ARG A 55 -20.12 19.29 -0.23
C ARG A 55 -18.73 19.94 -0.31
N ILE A 56 -17.68 19.14 -0.53
CA ILE A 56 -16.31 19.68 -0.70
C ILE A 56 -16.27 20.70 -1.83
N PHE A 57 -16.89 20.39 -2.99
CA PHE A 57 -16.93 21.29 -4.13
C PHE A 57 -17.71 22.56 -3.81
N ALA A 58 -18.90 22.43 -3.24
CA ALA A 58 -19.73 23.59 -2.88
C ALA A 58 -19.05 24.51 -1.86
N GLU A 59 -18.44 23.97 -0.79
CA GLU A 59 -17.73 24.74 0.22
C GLU A 59 -16.49 25.45 -0.34
N ASN A 60 -15.92 24.93 -1.44
CA ASN A 60 -14.77 25.53 -2.14
C ASN A 60 -15.15 26.36 -3.38
N GLY A 61 -16.43 26.58 -3.65
CA GLY A 61 -16.92 27.34 -4.80
C GLY A 61 -16.65 26.68 -6.15
N ILE A 62 -16.56 25.36 -6.19
CA ILE A 62 -16.40 24.55 -7.41
C ILE A 62 -17.77 24.04 -7.84
N PRO A 63 -18.17 24.15 -9.14
CA PRO A 63 -19.44 23.64 -9.61
C PRO A 63 -19.59 22.13 -9.38
N ILE A 64 -20.69 21.71 -8.75
CA ILE A 64 -20.95 20.30 -8.42
C ILE A 64 -21.24 19.45 -9.65
N GLU A 65 -21.65 20.05 -10.75
CA GLU A 65 -21.88 19.41 -12.05
C GLU A 65 -20.61 18.80 -12.66
N ARG A 66 -19.46 19.15 -12.12
CA ARG A 66 -18.15 18.55 -12.50
C ARG A 66 -17.87 17.23 -11.80
N ILE A 67 -18.79 16.77 -10.94
CA ILE A 67 -18.72 15.45 -10.33
C ILE A 67 -19.64 14.52 -11.10
N THR A 68 -19.05 13.44 -11.63
CA THR A 68 -19.79 12.32 -12.21
C THR A 68 -19.67 11.11 -11.30
N ALA A 69 -20.76 10.44 -11.01
CA ALA A 69 -20.76 9.22 -10.21
C ALA A 69 -21.47 8.09 -10.98
N THR A 70 -20.84 6.93 -11.05
CA THR A 70 -21.38 5.79 -11.82
C THR A 70 -20.83 4.47 -11.31
N THR A 71 -21.58 3.39 -11.49
CA THR A 71 -21.11 2.01 -11.28
C THR A 71 -20.41 1.43 -12.51
N ASP A 72 -20.51 2.10 -13.66
CA ASP A 72 -19.85 1.74 -14.91
C ASP A 72 -18.60 2.61 -15.14
N ARG A 73 -17.41 2.08 -14.85
CA ARG A 73 -16.15 2.78 -15.07
C ARG A 73 -15.88 3.14 -16.53
N ARG A 74 -16.36 2.32 -17.48
CA ARG A 74 -16.14 2.58 -18.90
C ARG A 74 -16.80 3.86 -19.38
N ALA A 75 -17.95 4.23 -18.80
CA ALA A 75 -18.66 5.45 -19.11
C ALA A 75 -17.85 6.73 -18.81
N VAL A 76 -16.87 6.66 -17.91
CA VAL A 76 -16.14 7.83 -17.42
C VAL A 76 -14.63 7.80 -17.63
N LEU A 77 -14.04 6.69 -18.06
CA LEU A 77 -12.58 6.57 -18.24
C LEU A 77 -12.06 7.40 -19.40
N GLY A 78 -12.85 7.56 -20.49
CA GLY A 78 -12.41 8.30 -21.68
C GLY A 78 -11.89 9.70 -21.35
N GLY A 79 -10.63 10.02 -21.77
CA GLY A 79 -9.97 11.30 -21.54
C GLY A 79 -9.50 11.52 -20.09
N SER A 80 -9.49 10.51 -19.22
CA SER A 80 -8.90 10.59 -17.89
C SER A 80 -7.39 10.84 -17.97
N GLN A 81 -6.87 11.71 -17.12
CA GLN A 81 -5.43 12.00 -17.03
C GLN A 81 -4.80 11.36 -15.80
N TYR A 82 -5.56 11.28 -14.71
CA TYR A 82 -5.16 10.71 -13.42
C TYR A 82 -6.23 9.74 -12.94
N ILE A 83 -5.81 8.57 -12.52
CA ILE A 83 -6.71 7.52 -12.03
C ILE A 83 -6.15 7.02 -10.71
N PHE A 84 -6.98 7.02 -9.67
CA PHE A 84 -6.67 6.40 -8.39
C PHE A 84 -7.45 5.10 -8.25
N ILE A 85 -6.77 4.02 -7.85
CA ILE A 85 -7.38 2.73 -7.60
C ILE A 85 -7.18 2.40 -6.11
N SER A 86 -8.30 2.23 -5.40
CA SER A 86 -8.33 1.75 -4.02
C SER A 86 -9.52 0.81 -3.90
N ILE A 87 -9.25 -0.51 -3.92
CA ILE A 87 -10.30 -1.52 -3.94
C ILE A 87 -10.04 -2.61 -2.91
N LEU A 88 -11.11 -3.23 -2.41
CA LEU A 88 -11.07 -4.45 -1.63
C LEU A 88 -11.94 -5.51 -2.32
N VAL A 89 -11.36 -6.66 -2.62
CA VAL A 89 -12.06 -7.80 -3.23
C VAL A 89 -12.27 -8.88 -2.17
N GLY A 90 -13.53 -9.29 -1.96
CA GLY A 90 -13.89 -10.43 -1.12
C GLY A 90 -14.29 -10.08 0.31
N ASP A 91 -14.62 -8.86 0.63
CA ASP A 91 -15.14 -8.39 1.92
C ASP A 91 -14.33 -8.79 3.18
N ILE A 92 -14.90 -8.58 4.38
CA ILE A 92 -14.31 -8.94 5.68
C ILE A 92 -14.21 -10.46 5.87
N GLU A 93 -15.10 -11.23 5.26
CA GLU A 93 -15.10 -12.70 5.40
C GLU A 93 -13.94 -13.34 4.63
N ALA A 94 -13.54 -12.79 3.48
CA ALA A 94 -12.32 -13.22 2.82
C ALA A 94 -11.08 -12.89 3.67
N ILE A 95 -11.01 -11.67 4.23
CA ILE A 95 -9.92 -11.29 5.15
C ILE A 95 -9.89 -12.21 6.38
N ARG A 96 -11.05 -12.61 6.90
CA ARG A 96 -11.12 -13.55 8.02
C ARG A 96 -10.47 -14.89 7.66
N LYS A 97 -10.75 -15.41 6.48
CA LYS A 97 -10.12 -16.65 5.97
C LYS A 97 -8.62 -16.48 5.80
N ASP A 98 -8.16 -15.33 5.28
CA ASP A 98 -6.73 -14.98 5.14
C ASP A 98 -5.97 -15.05 6.47
N ILE A 99 -6.63 -14.76 7.58
CA ILE A 99 -6.02 -14.73 8.92
C ILE A 99 -6.25 -16.04 9.69
N GLU A 100 -7.50 -16.51 9.77
CA GLU A 100 -7.85 -17.62 10.67
C GLU A 100 -7.38 -18.99 10.15
N ILE A 101 -7.29 -19.20 8.82
CA ILE A 101 -6.81 -20.48 8.29
C ILE A 101 -5.31 -20.64 8.56
N PRO A 102 -4.43 -19.68 8.18
CA PRO A 102 -3.01 -19.79 8.53
C PRO A 102 -2.76 -19.91 10.04
N LEU A 103 -3.52 -19.19 10.85
CA LEU A 103 -3.39 -19.23 12.31
C LEU A 103 -3.64 -20.64 12.87
N ARG A 104 -4.58 -21.42 12.30
CA ARG A 104 -4.80 -22.83 12.70
C ARG A 104 -3.60 -23.72 12.45
N TYR A 105 -2.74 -23.35 11.51
CA TYR A 105 -1.46 -24.00 11.23
C TYR A 105 -0.30 -23.43 12.04
N GLY A 106 -0.52 -22.36 12.82
CA GLY A 106 0.50 -21.68 13.63
C GLY A 106 1.18 -20.52 12.91
N VAL A 107 0.75 -20.16 11.70
CA VAL A 107 1.23 -18.97 10.99
C VAL A 107 0.40 -17.77 11.47
N ASP A 108 0.96 -17.05 12.43
CA ASP A 108 0.32 -15.90 13.07
C ASP A 108 0.60 -14.63 12.26
N GLN A 109 -0.44 -13.94 11.79
CA GLN A 109 -0.36 -12.69 11.02
C GLN A 109 -1.05 -11.56 11.79
N CYS A 110 -0.46 -10.37 11.79
CA CYS A 110 -1.05 -9.14 12.34
C CYS A 110 -1.98 -8.49 11.31
N ILE A 111 -1.46 -8.25 10.12
CA ILE A 111 -2.12 -7.61 8.98
C ILE A 111 -2.42 -8.61 7.87
N GLY A 112 -1.42 -9.40 7.42
CA GLY A 112 -1.59 -10.48 6.46
C GLY A 112 -2.21 -10.05 5.11
N ASP A 113 -2.05 -8.80 4.69
CA ASP A 113 -2.69 -8.29 3.46
C ASP A 113 -1.71 -8.08 2.29
N THR A 114 -0.42 -8.22 2.53
CA THR A 114 0.62 -7.83 1.56
C THR A 114 1.56 -8.98 1.19
N ILE A 115 1.95 -9.81 2.16
CA ILE A 115 2.77 -11.01 1.98
C ILE A 115 2.17 -12.17 2.79
N GLY A 116 2.85 -13.31 2.78
CA GLY A 116 2.39 -14.50 3.50
C GLY A 116 1.13 -15.12 2.89
N PRO A 117 0.51 -16.08 3.58
CA PRO A 117 -0.67 -16.76 3.07
C PRO A 117 -1.81 -15.80 2.76
N GLY A 118 -2.12 -14.89 3.66
CA GLY A 118 -3.20 -13.92 3.48
C GLY A 118 -2.94 -12.97 2.31
N GLY A 119 -1.74 -12.38 2.22
CA GLY A 119 -1.39 -11.47 1.14
C GLY A 119 -1.42 -12.16 -0.24
N ILE A 120 -0.94 -13.39 -0.33
CA ILE A 120 -0.96 -14.17 -1.59
C ILE A 120 -2.39 -14.46 -2.02
N PHE A 121 -3.26 -14.96 -1.13
CA PHE A 121 -4.66 -15.24 -1.48
C PHE A 121 -5.44 -13.95 -1.80
N ARG A 122 -5.16 -12.85 -1.09
CA ARG A 122 -5.69 -11.53 -1.47
C ARG A 122 -5.23 -11.12 -2.86
N ALA A 123 -3.98 -11.42 -3.27
CA ALA A 123 -3.52 -11.18 -4.64
C ALA A 123 -4.29 -12.03 -5.66
N LEU A 124 -4.54 -13.31 -5.38
CA LEU A 124 -5.24 -14.22 -6.28
C LEU A 124 -6.64 -13.73 -6.64
N ARG A 125 -7.36 -13.13 -5.69
CA ARG A 125 -8.71 -12.59 -5.93
C ARG A 125 -8.72 -11.15 -6.44
N THR A 126 -7.68 -10.35 -6.14
CA THR A 126 -7.62 -8.93 -6.51
C THR A 126 -6.99 -8.70 -7.89
N ALA A 127 -5.96 -9.44 -8.25
CA ALA A 127 -5.24 -9.25 -9.51
C ALA A 127 -6.12 -9.37 -10.76
N PRO A 128 -7.08 -10.33 -10.87
CA PRO A 128 -7.99 -10.38 -12.02
C PRO A 128 -8.82 -9.10 -12.18
N VAL A 129 -9.28 -8.52 -11.07
CA VAL A 129 -10.07 -7.27 -11.09
C VAL A 129 -9.20 -6.08 -11.50
N ILE A 130 -7.98 -5.98 -10.97
CA ILE A 130 -7.01 -4.94 -11.34
C ILE A 130 -6.66 -5.04 -12.83
N LEU A 131 -6.41 -6.24 -13.34
CA LEU A 131 -6.12 -6.45 -14.78
C LEU A 131 -7.30 -6.07 -15.66
N ASP A 132 -8.53 -6.35 -15.24
CA ASP A 132 -9.74 -5.95 -15.95
C ASP A 132 -9.90 -4.42 -15.99
N ILE A 133 -9.62 -3.74 -14.89
CA ILE A 133 -9.57 -2.27 -14.82
C ILE A 133 -8.46 -1.73 -15.75
N CYS A 134 -7.26 -2.30 -15.69
CA CYS A 134 -6.13 -1.87 -16.50
C CYS A 134 -6.36 -2.11 -18.01
N ARG A 135 -7.09 -3.16 -18.39
CA ARG A 135 -7.50 -3.38 -19.79
C ARG A 135 -8.39 -2.24 -20.28
N ASP A 136 -9.39 -1.84 -19.49
CA ASP A 136 -10.24 -0.71 -19.85
C ASP A 136 -9.49 0.62 -19.90
N ILE A 137 -8.53 0.84 -19.00
CA ILE A 137 -7.64 2.01 -19.02
C ILE A 137 -6.78 2.02 -20.28
N ALA A 138 -6.18 0.87 -20.63
CA ALA A 138 -5.34 0.76 -21.84
C ALA A 138 -6.13 1.03 -23.13
N GLU A 139 -7.42 0.70 -23.15
CA GLU A 139 -8.30 0.97 -24.29
C GLU A 139 -8.76 2.44 -24.34
N LEU A 140 -9.20 3.01 -23.21
CA LEU A 140 -9.95 4.26 -23.19
C LEU A 140 -9.12 5.49 -22.83
N CYS A 141 -8.01 5.31 -22.09
CA CYS A 141 -7.12 6.40 -21.65
C CYS A 141 -5.67 5.93 -21.43
N PRO A 142 -4.98 5.39 -22.44
CA PRO A 142 -3.66 4.74 -22.32
C PRO A 142 -2.56 5.66 -21.78
N GLU A 143 -2.71 6.97 -21.90
CA GLU A 143 -1.73 7.97 -21.44
C GLU A 143 -1.95 8.43 -19.99
N ALA A 144 -3.01 7.94 -19.32
CA ALA A 144 -3.31 8.31 -17.95
C ALA A 144 -2.20 7.84 -16.99
N PHE A 145 -1.95 8.65 -15.95
CA PHE A 145 -1.20 8.20 -14.79
C PHE A 145 -2.13 7.44 -13.84
N VAL A 146 -1.78 6.20 -13.55
CA VAL A 146 -2.56 5.33 -12.66
C VAL A 146 -1.82 5.17 -11.34
N PHE A 147 -2.47 5.54 -10.25
CA PHE A 147 -1.96 5.43 -8.89
C PHE A 147 -2.76 4.40 -8.11
N ASN A 148 -2.12 3.30 -7.77
CA ASN A 148 -2.73 2.21 -7.02
C ASN A 148 -2.41 2.31 -5.53
N TYR A 149 -3.44 2.24 -4.69
CA TYR A 149 -3.35 2.14 -3.22
C TYR A 149 -3.74 0.75 -2.69
N THR A 150 -4.11 -0.15 -3.61
CA THR A 150 -4.59 -1.49 -3.24
C THR A 150 -3.43 -2.43 -2.93
N ASN A 151 -3.51 -3.16 -1.80
CA ASN A 151 -2.62 -4.25 -1.45
C ASN A 151 -3.13 -5.61 -1.99
N PRO A 152 -2.22 -6.56 -2.21
CA PRO A 152 -0.74 -6.54 -2.06
C PRO A 152 -0.04 -5.77 -3.20
N MET A 153 0.40 -4.59 -2.87
CA MET A 153 0.81 -3.54 -3.81
C MET A 153 1.90 -3.98 -4.79
N SER A 154 2.96 -4.63 -4.30
CA SER A 154 4.08 -5.08 -5.14
C SER A 154 3.63 -6.17 -6.13
N ILE A 155 2.87 -7.17 -5.68
CA ILE A 155 2.37 -8.25 -6.54
C ILE A 155 1.46 -7.68 -7.63
N LEU A 156 0.49 -6.82 -7.25
CA LEU A 156 -0.44 -6.20 -8.20
C LEU A 156 0.27 -5.31 -9.22
N CYS A 157 1.23 -4.49 -8.78
CA CYS A 157 2.03 -3.66 -9.69
C CYS A 157 2.85 -4.53 -10.66
N TRP A 158 3.44 -5.63 -10.17
CA TRP A 158 4.22 -6.54 -11.01
C TRP A 158 3.34 -7.23 -12.06
N VAL A 159 2.21 -7.80 -11.65
CA VAL A 159 1.24 -8.42 -12.56
C VAL A 159 0.78 -7.43 -13.65
N VAL A 160 0.45 -6.19 -13.28
CA VAL A 160 0.06 -5.16 -14.26
C VAL A 160 1.19 -4.86 -15.22
N LYS A 161 2.44 -4.76 -14.75
CA LYS A 161 3.60 -4.47 -15.61
C LYS A 161 3.96 -5.60 -16.56
N GLU A 162 3.69 -6.85 -16.20
CA GLU A 162 3.84 -7.99 -17.12
C GLU A 162 2.78 -7.99 -18.23
N VAL A 163 1.53 -7.66 -17.91
CA VAL A 163 0.40 -7.72 -18.86
C VAL A 163 0.24 -6.42 -19.64
N HIS A 164 0.43 -5.27 -19.00
CA HIS A 164 0.26 -3.93 -19.58
C HIS A 164 1.52 -3.07 -19.37
N PRO A 165 2.67 -3.41 -19.97
CA PRO A 165 3.95 -2.74 -19.71
C PRO A 165 3.98 -1.26 -20.10
N SER A 166 3.11 -0.83 -21.02
CA SER A 166 3.01 0.55 -21.50
C SER A 166 2.26 1.48 -20.54
N LEU A 167 1.38 0.95 -19.68
CA LEU A 167 0.62 1.79 -18.76
C LEU A 167 1.55 2.50 -17.75
N ARG A 168 1.24 3.76 -17.49
CA ARG A 168 1.90 4.56 -16.44
C ARG A 168 1.32 4.19 -15.07
N PHE A 169 1.49 2.93 -14.67
CA PHE A 169 0.96 2.37 -13.43
C PHE A 169 2.02 2.46 -12.32
N TYR A 170 1.68 3.10 -11.24
CA TYR A 170 2.50 3.31 -10.04
C TYR A 170 1.70 2.95 -8.80
N SER A 171 2.37 2.48 -7.75
CA SER A 171 1.68 2.25 -6.48
C SER A 171 2.24 3.17 -5.40
N LEU A 172 1.36 3.70 -4.58
CA LEU A 172 1.67 4.70 -3.56
C LEU A 172 1.36 4.15 -2.17
N CYS A 173 2.30 4.36 -1.23
CA CYS A 173 2.16 3.97 0.17
C CYS A 173 2.67 5.10 1.07
N HIS A 174 1.99 5.38 2.16
CA HIS A 174 2.38 6.40 3.13
C HIS A 174 3.38 5.91 4.20
N SER A 175 3.81 4.64 4.15
CA SER A 175 4.67 4.04 5.17
C SER A 175 5.99 4.78 5.40
N VAL A 176 6.58 5.36 4.35
CA VAL A 176 7.83 6.13 4.45
C VAL A 176 7.63 7.42 5.26
N GLN A 177 6.60 8.21 4.91
CA GLN A 177 6.30 9.48 5.59
C GLN A 177 5.88 9.23 7.04
N HIS A 178 5.03 8.24 7.25
CA HIS A 178 4.57 7.84 8.58
C HIS A 178 5.76 7.43 9.46
N THR A 179 6.66 6.60 8.93
CA THR A 179 7.86 6.19 9.67
C THR A 179 8.80 7.36 9.94
N ALA A 180 8.99 8.29 8.98
CA ALA A 180 9.80 9.48 9.21
C ALA A 180 9.23 10.34 10.36
N LYS A 181 7.92 10.51 10.41
CA LYS A 181 7.22 11.19 11.51
C LYS A 181 7.44 10.48 12.85
N GLN A 182 7.31 9.15 12.89
CA GLN A 182 7.55 8.37 14.11
C GLN A 182 8.99 8.50 14.59
N ILE A 183 9.98 8.45 13.69
CA ILE A 183 11.39 8.68 14.05
C ILE A 183 11.57 10.08 14.63
N ALA A 184 10.98 11.10 14.01
CA ALA A 184 11.04 12.46 14.52
C ALA A 184 10.43 12.58 15.93
N GLU A 185 9.29 11.94 16.17
CA GLU A 185 8.63 11.87 17.48
C GLU A 185 9.49 11.14 18.53
N TYR A 186 10.09 9.98 18.21
CA TYR A 186 10.97 9.24 19.13
C TYR A 186 12.20 10.05 19.55
N MET A 187 12.69 10.88 18.64
CA MET A 187 13.90 11.66 18.85
C MET A 187 13.64 13.08 19.35
N GLY A 188 12.37 13.53 19.35
CA GLY A 188 11.99 14.91 19.65
C GLY A 188 12.52 15.91 18.60
N TRP A 189 12.63 15.50 17.34
CA TRP A 189 13.11 16.34 16.23
C TRP A 189 11.95 16.99 15.46
N PRO A 190 12.13 18.23 14.94
CA PRO A 190 11.18 18.79 13.99
C PRO A 190 11.19 17.98 12.70
N LEU A 191 10.00 17.52 12.26
CA LEU A 191 9.88 16.69 11.05
C LEU A 191 10.33 17.45 9.79
N GLU A 192 10.08 18.74 9.73
CA GLU A 192 10.45 19.62 8.62
C GLU A 192 11.96 19.79 8.43
N ASP A 193 12.75 19.54 9.47
CA ASP A 193 14.21 19.58 9.44
C ASP A 193 14.85 18.22 9.16
N LEU A 194 14.02 17.15 9.11
CA LEU A 194 14.49 15.78 8.92
C LEU A 194 14.61 15.43 7.44
N GLU A 195 15.82 15.19 6.99
CA GLU A 195 16.15 14.71 5.66
C GLU A 195 16.41 13.21 5.70
N TYR A 196 15.84 12.46 4.75
CA TYR A 196 16.02 11.01 4.69
C TYR A 196 16.09 10.50 3.26
N TRP A 197 16.80 9.35 3.09
CA TRP A 197 16.86 8.60 1.86
C TRP A 197 16.42 7.18 2.14
N VAL A 198 15.29 6.77 1.53
CA VAL A 198 14.65 5.49 1.83
C VAL A 198 14.51 4.68 0.56
N ALA A 199 14.98 3.43 0.57
CA ALA A 199 14.83 2.51 -0.56
C ALA A 199 14.76 1.05 -0.10
N GLY A 200 14.05 0.23 -0.91
CA GLY A 200 13.84 -1.19 -0.65
C GLY A 200 12.64 -1.71 -1.43
N ILE A 201 11.77 -2.46 -0.75
CA ILE A 201 10.50 -2.93 -1.28
C ILE A 201 9.35 -2.40 -0.42
N ASN A 202 8.14 -2.43 -0.93
CA ASN A 202 6.96 -1.98 -0.19
C ASN A 202 6.87 -2.66 1.18
N HIS A 203 6.65 -1.87 2.23
CA HIS A 203 6.61 -2.22 3.65
C HIS A 203 7.91 -2.80 4.23
N GLN A 204 8.97 -2.93 3.43
CA GLN A 204 10.33 -3.26 3.89
C GLN A 204 11.36 -2.44 3.10
N ALA A 205 11.18 -1.12 3.08
CA ALA A 205 12.16 -0.15 2.64
C ALA A 205 12.97 0.37 3.85
N TRP A 206 14.20 0.81 3.60
CA TRP A 206 15.17 1.10 4.64
C TRP A 206 15.55 2.56 4.61
N PHE A 207 15.59 3.21 5.76
CA PHE A 207 16.20 4.52 5.91
C PHE A 207 17.72 4.37 5.75
N LEU A 208 18.22 4.58 4.54
CA LEU A 208 19.66 4.44 4.23
C LEU A 208 20.45 5.64 4.71
N GLU A 209 19.84 6.83 4.65
CA GLU A 209 20.37 8.06 5.22
C GLU A 209 19.33 8.73 6.10
N LEU A 210 19.79 9.34 7.17
CA LEU A 210 18.98 10.14 8.08
C LEU A 210 19.79 11.35 8.56
N ARG A 211 19.35 12.55 8.20
CA ARG A 211 20.05 13.80 8.52
C ARG A 211 19.09 14.79 9.16
N LEU A 212 19.59 15.54 10.12
CA LEU A 212 18.89 16.69 10.71
C LEU A 212 19.69 17.95 10.38
N ARG A 213 19.13 18.86 9.59
CA ARG A 213 19.80 20.07 9.11
C ARG A 213 21.19 19.74 8.51
N GLY A 214 21.23 18.75 7.63
CA GLY A 214 22.42 18.30 6.94
C GLY A 214 23.42 17.45 7.76
N ARG A 215 23.21 17.26 9.07
CA ARG A 215 24.08 16.42 9.93
C ARG A 215 23.55 15.00 10.01
N ASP A 216 24.42 14.02 9.84
CA ASP A 216 24.07 12.61 10.07
C ASP A 216 23.67 12.40 11.53
N VAL A 217 22.44 11.90 11.72
CA VAL A 217 21.85 11.65 13.04
C VAL A 217 21.59 10.16 13.29
N TYR A 218 22.01 9.29 12.40
CA TYR A 218 21.87 7.84 12.55
C TYR A 218 22.53 7.29 13.80
N PRO A 219 23.75 7.74 14.20
CA PRO A 219 24.36 7.31 15.46
C PRO A 219 23.47 7.57 16.69
N LEU A 220 22.80 8.72 16.72
CA LEU A 220 21.88 9.08 17.80
C LEU A 220 20.62 8.19 17.83
N LEU A 221 20.06 7.87 16.65
CA LEU A 221 18.92 6.95 16.55
C LEU A 221 19.30 5.54 17.02
N ARG A 222 20.51 5.06 16.68
CA ARG A 222 21.02 3.75 17.13
C ARG A 222 21.23 3.71 18.65
N GLU A 223 21.72 4.78 19.24
CA GLU A 223 21.84 4.91 20.69
C GLU A 223 20.46 4.89 21.35
N LYS A 224 19.53 5.67 20.82
CA LYS A 224 18.16 5.78 21.34
C LYS A 224 17.34 4.48 21.21
N ALA A 225 17.70 3.60 20.28
CA ALA A 225 17.06 2.28 20.14
C ALA A 225 17.21 1.38 21.39
N TRP A 226 18.11 1.71 22.31
CA TRP A 226 18.27 1.00 23.58
C TRP A 226 17.40 1.57 24.70
N ASP A 227 16.69 2.67 24.47
CA ASP A 227 15.72 3.24 25.40
C ASP A 227 14.51 2.30 25.51
N PRO A 228 14.18 1.79 26.73
CA PRO A 228 13.06 0.88 26.93
C PRO A 228 11.74 1.45 26.45
N GLU A 229 11.51 2.75 26.64
CA GLU A 229 10.25 3.41 26.23
C GLU A 229 10.00 3.32 24.72
N ILE A 230 11.04 3.47 23.90
CA ILE A 230 10.95 3.32 22.45
C ILE A 230 10.88 1.86 22.05
N ALA A 231 11.72 1.01 22.68
CA ALA A 231 11.76 -0.41 22.38
C ALA A 231 10.44 -1.13 22.67
N GLU A 232 9.66 -0.67 23.66
CA GLU A 232 8.32 -1.20 23.96
C GLU A 232 7.25 -0.73 22.96
N LYS A 233 7.38 0.48 22.44
CA LYS A 233 6.44 1.04 21.45
C LYS A 233 6.66 0.49 20.04
N ASP A 234 7.88 0.07 19.72
CA ASP A 234 8.31 -0.33 18.38
C ASP A 234 9.25 -1.53 18.41
N THR A 235 8.75 -2.63 18.92
CA THR A 235 9.52 -3.81 19.29
C THR A 235 10.34 -4.41 18.17
N THR A 236 9.71 -4.70 17.02
CA THR A 236 10.32 -5.40 15.88
C THR A 236 11.32 -4.50 15.15
N ARG A 237 10.93 -3.26 14.83
CA ARG A 237 11.80 -2.36 14.04
C ARG A 237 13.01 -1.90 14.84
N VAL A 238 12.85 -1.68 16.14
CA VAL A 238 13.96 -1.37 17.04
C VAL A 238 14.91 -2.56 17.15
N GLU A 239 14.40 -3.79 17.26
CA GLU A 239 15.28 -4.98 17.26
C GLU A 239 16.02 -5.13 15.93
N MET A 240 15.36 -4.86 14.80
CA MET A 240 16.01 -4.86 13.48
C MET A 240 17.08 -3.76 13.39
N LEU A 241 16.83 -2.56 13.88
CA LEU A 241 17.82 -1.48 13.94
C LEU A 241 19.07 -1.89 14.73
N LYS A 242 18.88 -2.53 15.90
CA LYS A 242 20.01 -3.02 16.73
C LYS A 242 20.89 -4.03 16.01
N HIS A 243 20.29 -4.96 15.28
CA HIS A 243 21.00 -6.08 14.64
C HIS A 243 21.46 -5.78 13.21
N LEU A 244 20.65 -5.04 12.44
CA LEU A 244 20.91 -4.76 11.02
C LEU A 244 21.51 -3.38 10.76
N GLY A 245 21.41 -2.49 11.75
CA GLY A 245 21.98 -1.14 11.71
C GLY A 245 21.16 -0.10 10.96
N TYR A 246 19.97 -0.46 10.44
CA TYR A 246 19.10 0.42 9.67
C TYR A 246 17.64 0.32 10.14
N PHE A 247 16.95 1.46 10.13
CA PHE A 247 15.53 1.52 10.46
C PHE A 247 14.68 1.18 9.23
N VAL A 248 13.61 0.40 9.43
CA VAL A 248 12.74 -0.09 8.36
C VAL A 248 11.40 0.66 8.38
N THR A 249 10.77 0.79 7.22
CA THR A 249 9.42 1.35 7.08
C THR A 249 8.35 0.44 7.65
N GLU A 250 7.12 0.94 7.74
CA GLU A 250 5.92 0.27 8.21
C GLU A 250 5.88 0.07 9.74
N SER A 251 4.82 -0.53 10.27
CA SER A 251 4.66 -0.80 11.70
C SER A 251 5.44 -2.03 12.17
N SER A 252 5.73 -2.11 13.46
CA SER A 252 6.37 -3.28 14.06
C SER A 252 5.56 -4.56 13.83
N GLY A 253 4.24 -4.48 13.98
CA GLY A 253 3.36 -5.63 13.80
C GLY A 253 3.38 -6.18 12.39
N HIS A 254 3.20 -5.30 11.40
CA HIS A 254 3.24 -5.72 10.00
C HIS A 254 4.64 -6.17 9.58
N ASN A 255 5.69 -5.43 9.98
CA ASN A 255 7.07 -5.80 9.66
C ASN A 255 7.50 -7.14 10.29
N SER A 256 6.90 -7.54 11.43
CA SER A 256 7.17 -8.84 12.04
C SER A 256 6.81 -10.03 11.15
N GLU A 257 5.88 -9.86 10.20
CA GLU A 257 5.46 -10.86 9.23
C GLU A 257 6.46 -11.03 8.08
N TYR A 258 7.21 -9.97 7.76
CA TYR A 258 8.21 -9.94 6.69
C TYR A 258 9.50 -10.69 7.02
N ASN A 259 9.62 -11.21 8.25
CA ASN A 259 10.88 -11.72 8.76
C ASN A 259 10.69 -13.06 9.48
N PRO A 260 11.67 -13.99 9.39
CA PRO A 260 11.55 -15.33 9.96
C PRO A 260 11.81 -15.38 11.48
N TRP A 261 11.92 -14.23 12.16
CA TRP A 261 12.47 -14.20 13.52
C TRP A 261 11.44 -13.94 14.62
N PHE A 262 10.37 -13.21 14.35
CA PHE A 262 9.54 -12.59 15.38
C PHE A 262 8.30 -13.38 15.77
N ARG A 263 7.66 -14.10 14.83
CA ARG A 263 6.35 -14.73 15.04
C ARG A 263 6.36 -16.27 15.03
N LYS A 264 7.52 -16.90 14.96
CA LYS A 264 7.65 -18.35 14.78
C LYS A 264 7.48 -19.21 16.04
N ARG A 265 7.39 -18.61 17.22
CA ARG A 265 7.27 -19.32 18.51
C ARG A 265 6.49 -18.45 19.50
N PRO A 266 5.77 -19.08 20.48
CA PRO A 266 4.99 -18.34 21.48
C PRO A 266 5.80 -17.36 22.34
N ASP A 267 7.03 -17.71 22.73
CA ASP A 267 7.92 -16.84 23.50
C ASP A 267 8.35 -15.60 22.72
N LEU A 268 8.56 -15.73 21.40
CA LEU A 268 8.89 -14.61 20.51
C LEU A 268 7.66 -13.73 20.24
N LEU A 269 6.49 -14.33 20.05
CA LEU A 269 5.23 -13.60 19.94
C LEU A 269 5.01 -12.76 21.21
N GLN A 270 5.15 -13.34 22.39
CA GLN A 270 5.02 -12.61 23.65
C GLN A 270 6.02 -11.45 23.76
N ARG A 271 7.26 -11.64 23.29
CA ARG A 271 8.33 -10.62 23.39
C ARG A 271 8.18 -9.51 22.36
N PHE A 272 7.93 -9.84 21.10
CA PHE A 272 8.03 -8.90 19.96
C PHE A 272 6.68 -8.41 19.46
N THR A 273 5.60 -9.06 19.82
CA THR A 273 4.25 -8.70 19.40
C THR A 273 3.33 -8.67 20.64
N PRO A 274 3.48 -7.67 21.51
CA PRO A 274 2.82 -7.63 22.82
C PRO A 274 1.29 -7.44 22.78
N GLY A 275 0.68 -7.67 21.63
CA GLY A 275 -0.77 -7.82 21.51
C GLY A 275 -1.58 -6.52 21.46
N VAL A 276 -0.97 -5.41 21.05
CA VAL A 276 -1.66 -4.11 20.97
C VAL A 276 -1.57 -3.54 19.56
N GLY A 277 -2.65 -3.68 18.79
CA GLY A 277 -2.83 -3.00 17.52
C GLY A 277 -1.67 -3.18 16.54
N TRP A 278 -1.17 -2.09 15.99
CA TRP A 278 -0.06 -2.02 15.05
C TRP A 278 1.28 -2.56 15.58
N ASN A 279 1.39 -2.79 16.88
CA ASN A 279 2.60 -3.39 17.50
C ASN A 279 2.58 -4.92 17.51
N GLY A 280 1.69 -5.55 16.75
CA GLY A 280 1.76 -6.98 16.44
C GLY A 280 0.59 -7.82 16.93
N GLU A 281 -0.53 -7.23 17.26
CA GLU A 281 -1.74 -7.98 17.63
C GLU A 281 -2.14 -8.97 16.54
N THR A 282 -2.37 -10.22 16.91
CA THR A 282 -2.84 -11.28 15.99
C THR A 282 -4.14 -10.88 15.31
N GLY A 283 -4.17 -10.90 13.98
CA GLY A 283 -5.35 -10.57 13.19
C GLY A 283 -5.85 -9.15 13.38
N PHE A 284 -4.99 -8.18 13.71
CA PHE A 284 -5.39 -6.79 13.92
C PHE A 284 -6.14 -6.19 12.73
N ILE A 285 -5.83 -6.62 11.51
CA ILE A 285 -6.56 -6.22 10.31
C ILE A 285 -8.07 -6.46 10.44
N LEU A 286 -8.49 -7.53 11.10
CA LEU A 286 -9.91 -7.82 11.33
C LEU A 286 -10.59 -6.76 12.22
N LYS A 287 -9.85 -6.15 13.13
CA LYS A 287 -10.35 -5.01 13.92
C LYS A 287 -10.39 -3.72 13.11
N LEU A 288 -9.44 -3.54 12.18
CA LEU A 288 -9.41 -2.37 11.29
C LEU A 288 -10.60 -2.35 10.34
N TYR A 289 -10.87 -3.48 9.69
CA TYR A 289 -11.99 -3.60 8.74
C TYR A 289 -13.31 -4.03 9.39
N GLY A 290 -13.25 -4.64 10.57
CA GLY A 290 -14.41 -5.13 11.33
C GLY A 290 -15.00 -4.10 12.29
N LYS A 291 -14.51 -2.85 12.29
CA LYS A 291 -15.30 -1.75 12.86
C LYS A 291 -16.65 -1.81 12.18
N ASP A 292 -17.67 -1.94 12.99
CA ASP A 292 -19.04 -2.15 12.62
C ASP A 292 -19.40 -1.37 11.34
N ARG A 293 -19.68 -2.10 10.26
CA ARG A 293 -20.00 -1.55 8.94
C ARG A 293 -21.14 -0.53 9.05
N GLU A 294 -22.07 -0.78 9.97
CA GLU A 294 -23.18 0.13 10.25
C GLU A 294 -22.67 1.44 10.88
N SER A 295 -21.75 1.38 11.82
CA SER A 295 -21.10 2.57 12.40
C SER A 295 -20.34 3.40 11.37
N TYR A 296 -19.61 2.75 10.46
CA TYR A 296 -18.90 3.44 9.38
C TYR A 296 -19.87 4.09 8.37
N GLU A 297 -20.93 3.39 7.99
CA GLU A 297 -21.95 3.96 7.10
C GLU A 297 -22.71 5.12 7.78
N GLN A 298 -22.96 5.03 9.08
CA GLN A 298 -23.54 6.14 9.86
C GLN A 298 -22.61 7.35 9.92
N GLU A 299 -21.30 7.14 10.04
CA GLU A 299 -20.31 8.21 9.99
C GLU A 299 -20.30 8.89 8.61
N LEU A 300 -20.26 8.10 7.53
CA LEU A 300 -20.36 8.62 6.16
C LEU A 300 -21.65 9.42 5.93
N GLU A 301 -22.78 8.95 6.46
CA GLU A 301 -24.06 9.66 6.36
C GLU A 301 -24.04 10.98 7.14
N ARG A 302 -23.47 11.02 8.35
CA ARG A 302 -23.32 12.27 9.12
C ARG A 302 -22.47 13.30 8.37
N ILE A 303 -21.35 12.83 7.78
CA ILE A 303 -20.51 13.71 6.95
C ILE A 303 -21.27 14.13 5.69
N ALA A 304 -21.90 13.21 4.98
CA ALA A 304 -22.60 13.49 3.73
C ALA A 304 -23.82 14.43 3.92
N SER A 305 -24.53 14.33 5.03
CA SER A 305 -25.69 15.18 5.34
C SER A 305 -25.32 16.57 5.89
N GLY A 306 -24.06 16.77 6.28
CA GLY A 306 -23.63 18.02 6.94
C GLY A 306 -23.87 18.05 8.46
N ALA A 307 -24.33 16.95 9.04
CA ALA A 307 -24.43 16.83 10.51
C ALA A 307 -23.03 16.81 11.17
N GLU A 308 -22.00 16.47 10.40
CA GLU A 308 -20.60 16.49 10.80
C GLU A 308 -19.82 17.41 9.83
N PRO A 309 -18.93 18.29 10.33
CA PRO A 309 -18.13 19.16 9.48
C PRO A 309 -17.13 18.35 8.64
N LEU A 310 -16.78 18.88 7.46
CA LEU A 310 -15.65 18.34 6.68
C LEU A 310 -14.33 18.65 7.40
N SER A 311 -13.45 17.65 7.49
CA SER A 311 -12.06 17.89 7.91
C SER A 311 -11.24 18.30 6.69
N TYR A 312 -10.46 19.39 6.85
CA TYR A 312 -9.49 19.88 5.87
C TYR A 312 -8.05 19.71 6.37
N GLU A 313 -7.84 18.80 7.31
CA GLU A 313 -6.49 18.47 7.76
C GLU A 313 -5.73 17.77 6.62
N GLU A 314 -4.47 18.14 6.46
CA GLU A 314 -3.60 17.50 5.46
C GLU A 314 -3.33 16.06 5.86
N SER A 315 -3.71 15.12 5.00
CA SER A 315 -3.41 13.70 5.20
C SER A 315 -1.95 13.38 4.85
N GLU A 316 -1.46 12.24 5.31
CA GLU A 316 -0.12 11.74 4.96
C GLU A 316 -0.05 11.26 3.50
N GLU A 317 -1.19 11.18 2.80
CA GLU A 317 -1.27 10.79 1.40
C GLU A 317 -0.77 11.92 0.47
N TYR A 318 0.07 11.56 -0.48
CA TYR A 318 0.77 12.54 -1.34
C TYR A 318 0.41 12.44 -2.82
N GLY A 319 -0.61 11.67 -3.18
CA GLY A 319 -1.07 11.54 -4.56
C GLY A 319 -1.39 12.87 -5.22
N MET A 320 -2.01 13.80 -4.49
CA MET A 320 -2.30 15.14 -4.99
C MET A 320 -1.04 16.01 -5.17
N LYS A 321 -0.02 15.85 -4.32
CA LYS A 321 1.29 16.53 -4.48
C LYS A 321 2.01 16.02 -5.74
N ILE A 322 1.86 14.73 -6.06
CA ILE A 322 2.35 14.15 -7.32
C ILE A 322 1.64 14.78 -8.51
N ILE A 323 0.30 14.87 -8.50
CA ILE A 323 -0.46 15.52 -9.59
C ILE A 323 -0.01 16.97 -9.76
N TYR A 324 0.10 17.73 -8.68
CA TYR A 324 0.58 19.12 -8.73
C TYR A 324 1.94 19.25 -9.43
N ALA A 325 2.89 18.38 -9.10
CA ALA A 325 4.21 18.37 -9.74
C ALA A 325 4.12 17.94 -11.23
N LEU A 326 3.29 16.94 -11.55
CA LEU A 326 3.05 16.51 -12.93
C LEU A 326 2.45 17.61 -13.80
N GLU A 327 1.63 18.49 -13.23
CA GLU A 327 1.07 19.67 -13.91
C GLU A 327 2.03 20.86 -13.97
N GLY A 328 3.24 20.75 -13.41
CA GLY A 328 4.27 21.77 -13.49
C GLY A 328 4.36 22.70 -12.26
N GLY A 329 3.75 22.32 -11.15
CA GLY A 329 3.81 23.02 -9.87
C GLY A 329 5.15 22.93 -9.13
N GLY A 330 6.20 22.48 -9.80
CA GLY A 330 7.54 22.34 -9.24
C GLY A 330 8.02 20.89 -9.26
N ILE A 331 9.11 20.64 -8.54
CA ILE A 331 9.64 19.27 -8.37
C ILE A 331 9.18 18.75 -7.00
N PHE A 332 8.58 17.56 -7.00
CA PHE A 332 8.21 16.86 -5.78
C PHE A 332 8.98 15.53 -5.68
N ARG A 333 9.58 15.26 -4.53
CA ARG A 333 10.22 13.97 -4.23
C ARG A 333 9.26 13.10 -3.44
N ALA A 334 8.92 11.93 -3.99
CA ALA A 334 8.08 10.94 -3.32
C ALA A 334 8.74 9.56 -3.40
N ASN A 335 8.50 8.70 -2.41
CA ASN A 335 8.79 7.27 -2.56
C ASN A 335 7.64 6.63 -3.32
N ILE A 336 7.95 5.91 -4.40
CA ILE A 336 6.95 5.33 -5.31
C ILE A 336 7.32 3.88 -5.58
N ASN A 337 6.31 3.01 -5.62
CA ASN A 337 6.47 1.62 -5.99
C ASN A 337 6.37 1.45 -7.51
N LEU A 338 7.43 0.91 -8.13
CA LEU A 338 7.59 0.76 -9.57
C LEU A 338 8.62 -0.35 -9.89
N PRO A 339 8.71 -0.83 -11.15
CA PRO A 339 9.72 -1.82 -11.54
C PRO A 339 11.15 -1.32 -11.28
N ASN A 340 11.98 -2.18 -10.71
CA ASN A 340 13.37 -1.88 -10.32
C ASN A 340 14.22 -1.39 -11.50
N ARG A 341 14.23 -2.11 -12.60
CA ARG A 341 15.02 -1.78 -13.81
C ARG A 341 16.47 -1.38 -13.52
N GLY A 342 17.07 -1.93 -12.45
CA GLY A 342 18.43 -1.64 -12.03
C GLY A 342 18.59 -0.41 -11.14
N THR A 343 17.53 0.19 -10.64
CA THR A 343 17.57 1.30 -9.68
C THR A 343 18.25 0.87 -8.37
N ILE A 344 17.88 -0.33 -7.87
CA ILE A 344 18.61 -1.05 -6.82
C ILE A 344 19.36 -2.20 -7.50
N THR A 345 20.68 -2.10 -7.54
CA THR A 345 21.54 -2.94 -8.39
C THR A 345 21.66 -4.39 -7.90
N ASN A 346 21.51 -4.63 -6.61
CA ASN A 346 21.58 -5.96 -6.00
C ASN A 346 20.20 -6.60 -5.69
N LEU A 347 19.11 -6.09 -6.31
CA LEU A 347 17.81 -6.75 -6.39
C LEU A 347 17.48 -7.12 -7.85
N PRO A 348 16.61 -8.13 -8.10
CA PRO A 348 16.20 -8.51 -9.44
C PRO A 348 15.64 -7.31 -10.24
N PRO A 349 15.99 -7.16 -11.53
CA PRO A 349 15.58 -5.97 -12.31
C PRO A 349 14.08 -5.92 -12.62
N GLN A 350 13.38 -7.04 -12.58
CA GLN A 350 11.93 -7.14 -12.82
C GLN A 350 11.08 -6.90 -11.57
N CYS A 351 11.64 -7.02 -10.36
CA CYS A 351 10.87 -6.86 -9.13
C CYS A 351 10.35 -5.42 -8.96
N ILE A 352 9.36 -5.27 -8.09
CA ILE A 352 8.85 -3.95 -7.71
C ILE A 352 9.64 -3.46 -6.50
N VAL A 353 10.14 -2.23 -6.58
CA VAL A 353 10.89 -1.55 -5.51
C VAL A 353 10.19 -0.28 -5.10
N GLU A 354 10.37 0.10 -3.85
CA GLU A 354 9.96 1.39 -3.30
C GLU A 354 11.19 2.28 -3.17
N VAL A 355 11.27 3.32 -4.00
CA VAL A 355 12.44 4.18 -4.14
C VAL A 355 12.07 5.64 -4.27
N PRO A 356 12.97 6.58 -3.91
CA PRO A 356 12.77 7.99 -4.16
C PRO A 356 12.60 8.24 -5.66
N CYS A 357 11.55 8.95 -6.01
CA CYS A 357 11.28 9.42 -7.36
C CYS A 357 11.17 10.93 -7.38
N PHE A 358 11.73 11.55 -8.42
CA PHE A 358 11.53 12.97 -8.72
C PHE A 358 10.36 13.10 -9.70
N VAL A 359 9.32 13.79 -9.25
CA VAL A 359 8.13 14.08 -10.04
C VAL A 359 8.26 15.51 -10.55
N GLU A 360 8.18 15.67 -11.86
CA GLU A 360 8.21 16.94 -12.56
C GLU A 360 7.17 16.96 -13.67
N LYS A 361 6.96 18.08 -14.34
CA LYS A 361 5.94 18.22 -15.39
C LYS A 361 5.90 17.02 -16.37
N GLY A 362 4.79 16.26 -16.28
CA GLY A 362 4.52 15.10 -17.16
C GLY A 362 5.42 13.87 -16.94
N ARG A 363 6.25 13.83 -15.89
CA ARG A 363 7.25 12.75 -15.70
C ARG A 363 7.43 12.33 -14.24
N ILE A 364 7.64 11.03 -14.05
CA ILE A 364 8.09 10.43 -12.79
C ILE A 364 9.40 9.72 -13.08
N ARG A 365 10.47 10.10 -12.38
CA ARG A 365 11.82 9.57 -12.57
C ARG A 365 12.34 8.94 -11.28
N PRO A 366 12.55 7.62 -11.23
CA PRO A 366 13.22 7.01 -10.09
C PRO A 366 14.66 7.49 -9.99
N ALA A 367 15.10 7.73 -8.76
CA ALA A 367 16.49 8.01 -8.48
C ALA A 367 17.30 6.70 -8.47
N PHE A 368 18.52 6.75 -8.97
CA PHE A 368 19.45 5.63 -8.83
C PHE A 368 19.86 5.48 -7.36
N VAL A 369 19.72 4.27 -6.82
CA VAL A 369 20.03 3.93 -5.42
C VAL A 369 21.38 3.22 -5.32
N GLY A 370 21.70 2.36 -6.27
CA GLY A 370 22.87 1.47 -6.20
C GLY A 370 22.60 0.22 -5.35
N ASP A 371 23.62 -0.33 -4.72
CA ASP A 371 23.47 -1.50 -3.86
C ASP A 371 22.90 -1.14 -2.49
N LEU A 372 21.89 -1.87 -2.05
CA LEU A 372 21.53 -1.90 -0.64
C LEU A 372 22.65 -2.58 0.16
N PRO A 373 22.83 -2.24 1.46
CA PRO A 373 23.64 -3.06 2.36
C PRO A 373 23.27 -4.55 2.25
N LEU A 374 24.26 -5.43 2.21
CA LEU A 374 24.04 -6.85 1.85
C LEU A 374 23.00 -7.56 2.72
N GLN A 375 22.97 -7.27 4.03
CA GLN A 375 22.01 -7.86 4.96
C GLN A 375 20.56 -7.41 4.66
N LEU A 376 20.38 -6.17 4.20
CA LEU A 376 19.08 -5.62 3.83
C LEU A 376 18.60 -6.18 2.48
N ALA A 377 19.51 -6.23 1.50
CA ALA A 377 19.25 -6.83 0.21
C ALA A 377 18.89 -8.33 0.34
N ALA A 378 19.52 -9.05 1.27
CA ALA A 378 19.21 -10.46 1.52
C ALA A 378 17.75 -10.63 2.00
N LEU A 379 17.31 -9.80 2.95
CA LEU A 379 15.93 -9.83 3.44
C LEU A 379 14.92 -9.45 2.35
N ASN A 380 15.18 -8.36 1.63
CA ASN A 380 14.30 -7.96 0.53
C ASN A 380 14.20 -9.06 -0.53
N ARG A 381 15.30 -9.76 -0.86
CA ARG A 381 15.28 -10.87 -1.83
C ARG A 381 14.43 -12.05 -1.39
N MET A 382 14.37 -12.38 -0.10
CA MET A 382 13.48 -13.44 0.41
C MET A 382 12.02 -13.12 0.06
N VAL A 383 11.57 -11.90 0.33
CA VAL A 383 10.21 -11.46 0.02
C VAL A 383 9.97 -11.37 -1.49
N VAL A 384 10.93 -10.82 -2.24
CA VAL A 384 10.84 -10.72 -3.71
C VAL A 384 10.69 -12.09 -4.37
N GLN A 385 11.37 -13.12 -3.89
CA GLN A 385 11.24 -14.50 -4.41
C GLN A 385 9.83 -15.04 -4.22
N SER A 386 9.25 -14.86 -3.03
CA SER A 386 7.85 -15.24 -2.77
C SER A 386 6.87 -14.48 -3.68
N GLN A 387 7.08 -13.17 -3.84
CA GLN A 387 6.25 -12.34 -4.72
C GLN A 387 6.36 -12.77 -6.20
N GLU A 388 7.56 -13.09 -6.68
CA GLU A 388 7.78 -13.57 -8.06
C GLU A 388 7.01 -14.85 -8.35
N MET A 389 7.07 -15.82 -7.44
CA MET A 389 6.32 -17.07 -7.55
C MET A 389 4.80 -16.80 -7.55
N ALA A 390 4.31 -15.94 -6.67
CA ALA A 390 2.90 -15.57 -6.65
C ALA A 390 2.45 -14.89 -7.97
N VAL A 391 3.27 -13.98 -8.52
CA VAL A 391 3.03 -13.34 -9.83
C VAL A 391 2.94 -14.39 -10.94
N ARG A 392 3.88 -15.34 -10.99
CA ARG A 392 3.85 -16.45 -11.96
C ARG A 392 2.60 -17.29 -11.79
N GLY A 393 2.26 -17.68 -10.57
CA GLY A 393 1.05 -18.43 -10.28
C GLY A 393 -0.21 -17.73 -10.80
N ILE A 394 -0.31 -16.40 -10.58
CA ILE A 394 -1.44 -15.59 -11.05
C ILE A 394 -1.52 -15.56 -12.58
N LEU A 395 -0.40 -15.33 -13.26
CA LEU A 395 -0.36 -15.18 -14.71
C LEU A 395 -0.58 -16.51 -15.44
N GLU A 396 -0.01 -17.59 -14.93
CA GLU A 396 -0.05 -18.93 -15.53
C GLU A 396 -1.23 -19.78 -15.03
N LYS A 397 -1.99 -19.30 -14.02
CA LYS A 397 -3.06 -20.06 -13.33
C LYS A 397 -2.57 -21.41 -12.77
N CYS A 398 -1.35 -21.41 -12.26
CA CYS A 398 -0.66 -22.61 -11.80
C CYS A 398 -0.55 -22.61 -10.27
N ARG A 399 -1.20 -23.61 -9.61
CA ARG A 399 -1.19 -23.75 -8.14
C ARG A 399 0.19 -24.08 -7.58
N ASP A 400 1.05 -24.77 -8.34
CA ASP A 400 2.39 -25.12 -7.89
C ASP A 400 3.20 -23.87 -7.53
N TYR A 401 3.07 -22.80 -8.31
CA TYR A 401 3.72 -21.53 -7.98
C TYR A 401 3.18 -20.88 -6.69
N ILE A 402 1.94 -21.14 -6.30
CA ILE A 402 1.40 -20.66 -5.04
C ILE A 402 1.99 -21.42 -3.85
N TYR A 403 2.15 -22.76 -3.98
CA TYR A 403 2.91 -23.54 -2.99
C TYR A 403 4.35 -23.02 -2.88
N TYR A 404 5.04 -22.82 -4.01
CA TYR A 404 6.41 -22.29 -4.02
C TYR A 404 6.50 -20.91 -3.41
N ALA A 405 5.54 -20.02 -3.68
CA ALA A 405 5.51 -18.69 -3.07
C ALA A 405 5.54 -18.78 -1.53
N LEU A 406 4.78 -19.70 -0.95
CA LEU A 406 4.72 -19.87 0.51
C LEU A 406 5.86 -20.74 1.07
N TYR A 407 6.51 -21.59 0.26
CA TYR A 407 7.76 -22.26 0.66
C TYR A 407 8.92 -21.27 0.85
N TYR A 408 8.86 -20.11 0.19
CA TYR A 408 9.86 -19.04 0.28
C TYR A 408 9.37 -17.81 1.08
N ASP A 409 8.13 -17.83 1.58
CA ASP A 409 7.66 -16.78 2.46
C ASP A 409 8.39 -16.83 3.82
N PRO A 410 8.99 -15.71 4.26
CA PRO A 410 9.88 -15.74 5.44
C PRO A 410 9.24 -16.27 6.71
N LEU A 411 8.00 -15.88 7.01
CA LEU A 411 7.30 -16.33 8.22
C LEU A 411 6.79 -17.77 8.06
N THR A 412 6.13 -18.07 6.96
CA THR A 412 5.52 -19.39 6.72
C THR A 412 6.57 -20.49 6.73
N ALA A 413 7.70 -20.28 6.04
CA ALA A 413 8.82 -21.21 6.00
C ALA A 413 9.53 -21.38 7.36
N ALA A 414 9.47 -20.38 8.24
CA ALA A 414 10.05 -20.49 9.57
C ALA A 414 9.18 -21.28 10.56
N VAL A 415 7.88 -21.45 10.24
CA VAL A 415 6.89 -22.11 11.11
C VAL A 415 6.55 -23.53 10.66
N LEU A 416 6.39 -23.76 9.35
CA LEU A 416 5.78 -24.96 8.79
C LEU A 416 6.75 -25.80 7.94
N SER A 417 6.51 -27.12 7.92
CA SER A 417 7.09 -28.04 6.93
C SER A 417 6.42 -27.88 5.56
N LEU A 418 7.05 -28.40 4.50
CA LEU A 418 6.51 -28.35 3.13
C LEU A 418 5.11 -28.99 3.02
N ASP A 419 4.88 -30.12 3.70
CA ASP A 419 3.58 -30.80 3.72
C ASP A 419 2.50 -30.00 4.45
N GLU A 420 2.86 -29.30 5.52
CA GLU A 420 1.94 -28.44 6.26
C GLU A 420 1.58 -27.19 5.45
N ILE A 421 2.55 -26.57 4.77
CA ILE A 421 2.30 -25.46 3.85
C ILE A 421 1.34 -25.90 2.74
N LYS A 422 1.59 -27.07 2.13
CA LYS A 422 0.72 -27.58 1.08
C LYS A 422 -0.72 -27.77 1.56
N ARG A 423 -0.93 -28.39 2.72
CA ARG A 423 -2.27 -28.59 3.30
C ARG A 423 -2.95 -27.24 3.62
N MET A 424 -2.23 -26.30 4.20
CA MET A 424 -2.76 -24.96 4.49
C MET A 424 -3.23 -24.27 3.20
N VAL A 425 -2.44 -24.31 2.13
CA VAL A 425 -2.79 -23.71 0.84
C VAL A 425 -4.02 -24.40 0.24
N ASP A 426 -4.09 -25.73 0.30
CA ASP A 426 -5.26 -26.49 -0.18
C ASP A 426 -6.53 -26.11 0.60
N ASP A 427 -6.45 -25.97 1.93
CA ASP A 427 -7.56 -25.50 2.78
C ASP A 427 -7.99 -24.08 2.43
N MET A 428 -7.04 -23.18 2.16
CA MET A 428 -7.33 -21.81 1.74
C MET A 428 -8.01 -21.77 0.38
N PHE A 429 -7.52 -22.53 -0.62
CA PHE A 429 -8.19 -22.65 -1.92
C PHE A 429 -9.63 -23.14 -1.79
N GLU A 430 -9.89 -24.14 -0.95
CA GLU A 430 -11.24 -24.64 -0.75
C GLU A 430 -12.13 -23.63 -0.04
N ALA A 431 -11.62 -22.97 0.99
CA ALA A 431 -12.38 -21.99 1.75
C ALA A 431 -12.70 -20.73 0.94
N GLU A 432 -11.81 -20.31 0.04
CA GLU A 432 -11.97 -19.09 -0.74
C GLU A 432 -12.53 -19.34 -2.15
N ARG A 433 -13.03 -20.53 -2.45
CA ARG A 433 -13.55 -20.90 -3.76
C ARG A 433 -14.54 -19.87 -4.35
N GLU A 434 -15.36 -19.26 -3.54
CA GLU A 434 -16.36 -18.26 -3.98
C GLU A 434 -15.75 -16.92 -4.43
N TYR A 435 -14.53 -16.61 -3.99
CA TYR A 435 -13.81 -15.36 -4.28
C TYR A 435 -12.78 -15.50 -5.41
N LEU A 436 -12.37 -16.74 -5.71
CA LEU A 436 -11.35 -17.02 -6.69
C LEU A 436 -11.94 -17.38 -8.06
N PRO A 437 -11.24 -17.04 -9.17
CA PRO A 437 -11.63 -17.48 -10.49
C PRO A 437 -11.72 -19.01 -10.62
N ASN A 438 -12.67 -19.51 -11.41
CA ASN A 438 -12.90 -20.94 -11.59
C ASN A 438 -11.69 -21.66 -12.20
N GLU A 439 -10.84 -20.96 -12.95
CA GLU A 439 -9.64 -21.51 -13.59
C GLU A 439 -8.66 -22.15 -12.59
N TRP A 440 -8.71 -21.75 -11.33
CA TRP A 440 -7.92 -22.37 -10.26
C TRP A 440 -8.34 -23.80 -9.90
N TYR A 441 -9.50 -24.26 -10.37
CA TYR A 441 -10.12 -25.53 -10.00
C TYR A 441 -10.30 -26.51 -11.18
N HIS A 442 -9.80 -26.15 -12.36
CA HIS A 442 -9.95 -26.93 -13.60
C HIS A 442 -8.61 -27.43 -14.14
N SER A 443 -7.67 -27.82 -13.26
CA SER A 443 -6.41 -28.48 -13.66
C SER A 443 -6.52 -29.98 -13.65
#